data_68b1c473c03425786b8aa7e3a4f5f870
#
_entry.id   68b1c473c03425786b8aa7e3a4f5f870
#
_cell.length_a   1.000
_cell.length_b   1.000
_cell.length_c   1.000
_cell.angle_alpha   90.00
_cell.angle_beta   90.00
_cell.angle_gamma   90.00
#
_symmetry.space_group_name_H-M   'P 1'
#
loop_
_entity.id
_entity.type
_entity.pdbx_description
1 polymer ?
#
loop_
_entity_poly.entity_id
_entity_poly.type
_entity_poly.pdbx_seq_one_letter_code
_entity_poly.pdbx_strand_id
1 'polypeptide(L)'
;MAEDLGVELEETDRILNDYNIPGMKVLQQRIPNNDEHNEDHPRDWKENVVAYTGTHDSPTVKQWLGESEEQQIKYYKNYLNNLNISNESDVWNFIELTWRTPSILAITNVQDILELGIEARFNLPGTQKDNWKWRVESLDTLQEGLNKLKKLNEDTYRFNTLT
;
A
#
# COMPACT_ATOMS: atom_id res chain seq x y z
N MET A 1 -8.59 -14.14 -3.84
CA MET A 1 -8.59 -12.88 -3.08
C MET A 1 -9.96 -12.23 -3.26
N ALA A 2 -10.51 -11.69 -2.17
CA ALA A 2 -11.75 -10.92 -2.19
C ALA A 2 -11.44 -9.46 -1.85
N GLU A 3 -12.17 -8.53 -2.47
CA GLU A 3 -12.22 -7.15 -2.04
C GLU A 3 -13.23 -7.05 -0.88
N ASP A 4 -12.73 -6.68 0.30
CA ASP A 4 -13.47 -6.55 1.56
C ASP A 4 -13.28 -5.16 2.19
N LEU A 5 -13.08 -4.14 1.34
CA LEU A 5 -12.82 -2.76 1.74
C LEU A 5 -14.07 -1.96 2.16
N GLY A 6 -15.23 -2.56 2.07
CA GLY A 6 -16.51 -1.94 2.42
C GLY A 6 -16.79 -1.92 3.93
N VAL A 7 -18.07 -2.05 4.28
CA VAL A 7 -18.49 -2.15 5.68
C VAL A 7 -18.02 -3.48 6.27
N GLU A 8 -17.33 -3.42 7.40
CA GLU A 8 -16.89 -4.61 8.12
C GLU A 8 -18.13 -5.35 8.65
N LEU A 9 -18.37 -6.56 8.15
CA LEU A 9 -19.43 -7.45 8.56
C LEU A 9 -18.81 -8.74 9.09
N GLU A 10 -19.20 -9.18 10.28
CA GLU A 10 -18.77 -10.45 10.87
C GLU A 10 -18.99 -11.64 9.91
N GLU A 11 -20.04 -11.57 9.08
CA GLU A 11 -20.34 -12.60 8.10
C GLU A 11 -19.32 -12.63 6.95
N THR A 12 -18.81 -11.49 6.52
CA THR A 12 -17.73 -11.39 5.54
C THR A 12 -16.46 -12.04 6.08
N ASP A 13 -16.05 -11.68 7.29
CA ASP A 13 -14.89 -12.26 7.94
C ASP A 13 -15.01 -13.78 8.10
N ARG A 14 -16.20 -14.26 8.49
CA ARG A 14 -16.47 -15.69 8.60
C ARG A 14 -16.29 -16.39 7.26
N ILE A 15 -16.88 -15.87 6.17
CA ILE A 15 -16.76 -16.45 4.83
C ILE A 15 -15.29 -16.49 4.38
N LEU A 16 -14.56 -15.39 4.54
CA LEU A 16 -13.15 -15.34 4.18
C LEU A 16 -12.32 -16.39 4.93
N ASN A 17 -12.57 -16.54 6.22
CA ASN A 17 -11.88 -17.52 7.07
C ASN A 17 -12.30 -18.96 6.71
N ASP A 18 -13.59 -19.26 6.60
CA ASP A 18 -14.12 -20.61 6.32
C ASP A 18 -13.63 -21.16 4.98
N TYR A 19 -13.49 -20.30 3.98
CA TYR A 19 -13.03 -20.67 2.64
C TYR A 19 -11.55 -20.35 2.40
N ASN A 20 -10.82 -19.87 3.41
CA ASN A 20 -9.40 -19.48 3.32
C ASN A 20 -9.15 -18.50 2.15
N ILE A 21 -10.03 -17.53 1.97
CA ILE A 21 -9.92 -16.52 0.91
C ILE A 21 -9.13 -15.32 1.46
N PRO A 22 -8.00 -14.93 0.85
CA PRO A 22 -7.29 -13.72 1.27
C PRO A 22 -8.15 -12.47 1.06
N GLY A 23 -8.28 -11.64 2.08
CA GLY A 23 -8.85 -10.31 2.01
C GLY A 23 -7.84 -9.27 1.51
N MET A 24 -8.24 -7.99 1.53
CA MET A 24 -7.41 -6.84 1.12
C MET A 24 -7.14 -5.90 2.28
N LYS A 25 -5.93 -5.35 2.32
CA LYS A 25 -5.56 -4.23 3.20
C LYS A 25 -4.86 -3.15 2.38
N VAL A 26 -5.43 -1.95 2.35
CA VAL A 26 -4.88 -0.79 1.64
C VAL A 26 -4.25 0.15 2.66
N LEU A 27 -2.93 0.29 2.63
CA LEU A 27 -2.18 1.00 3.67
C LEU A 27 -2.63 2.47 3.82
N GLN A 28 -2.92 3.17 2.73
CA GLN A 28 -3.43 4.55 2.77
C GLN A 28 -4.70 4.71 3.61
N GLN A 29 -5.55 3.68 3.66
CA GLN A 29 -6.81 3.68 4.41
C GLN A 29 -6.63 3.29 5.89
N ARG A 30 -5.46 2.77 6.25
CA ARG A 30 -5.17 2.20 7.58
C ARG A 30 -4.22 3.07 8.42
N ILE A 31 -3.71 4.17 7.86
CA ILE A 31 -2.97 5.16 8.63
C ILE A 31 -3.98 6.15 9.22
N PRO A 32 -4.15 6.18 10.56
CA PRO A 32 -5.21 6.94 11.20
C PRO A 32 -4.97 8.45 11.17
N ASN A 33 -6.07 9.21 11.24
CA ASN A 33 -6.03 10.67 11.33
C ASN A 33 -5.84 11.16 12.78
N ASN A 34 -6.02 10.27 13.78
CA ASN A 34 -5.91 10.59 15.20
C ASN A 34 -5.26 9.45 15.98
N ASP A 35 -4.79 9.74 17.21
CA ASP A 35 -4.13 8.78 18.09
C ASP A 35 -5.10 7.79 18.78
N GLU A 36 -6.41 7.94 18.58
CA GLU A 36 -7.41 7.13 19.26
C GLU A 36 -7.49 5.74 18.59
N HIS A 37 -6.85 4.77 19.26
CA HIS A 37 -7.03 3.32 19.10
C HIS A 37 -7.08 2.81 17.64
N ASN A 38 -5.95 2.86 16.96
CA ASN A 38 -5.82 2.06 15.75
C ASN A 38 -5.46 0.62 16.13
N GLU A 39 -6.47 -0.22 16.24
CA GLU A 39 -6.30 -1.67 16.44
C GLU A 39 -5.77 -2.38 15.19
N ASP A 40 -5.78 -1.70 14.03
CA ASP A 40 -5.40 -2.28 12.73
C ASP A 40 -3.99 -1.81 12.28
N HIS A 41 -3.00 -1.96 13.16
CA HIS A 41 -1.63 -1.68 12.81
C HIS A 41 -1.14 -2.60 11.68
N PRO A 42 -0.46 -2.09 10.64
CA PRO A 42 0.02 -2.90 9.53
C PRO A 42 0.86 -4.12 9.94
N ARG A 43 1.64 -4.03 11.01
CA ARG A 43 2.44 -5.15 11.54
C ARG A 43 1.59 -6.27 12.16
N ASP A 44 0.34 -5.97 12.56
CA ASP A 44 -0.55 -6.89 13.27
C ASP A 44 -1.62 -7.48 12.32
N TRP A 45 -1.52 -7.19 11.03
CA TRP A 45 -2.44 -7.76 10.04
C TRP A 45 -2.34 -9.28 9.99
N LYS A 46 -3.45 -9.93 9.63
CA LYS A 46 -3.45 -11.38 9.39
C LYS A 46 -2.50 -11.72 8.23
N GLU A 47 -1.90 -12.90 8.26
CA GLU A 47 -1.07 -13.37 7.15
C GLU A 47 -1.89 -13.55 5.87
N ASN A 48 -3.11 -14.10 6.00
CA ASN A 48 -3.98 -14.38 4.85
C ASN A 48 -4.67 -13.13 4.30
N VAL A 49 -3.90 -12.10 4.00
CA VAL A 49 -4.34 -10.88 3.31
C VAL A 49 -3.36 -10.47 2.23
N VAL A 50 -3.84 -9.66 1.28
CA VAL A 50 -3.00 -8.97 0.29
C VAL A 50 -2.89 -7.50 0.69
N ALA A 51 -1.66 -7.04 0.93
CA ALA A 51 -1.37 -5.66 1.27
C ALA A 51 -1.12 -4.81 0.01
N TYR A 52 -1.66 -3.61 -0.01
CA TYR A 52 -1.51 -2.64 -1.11
C TYR A 52 -1.01 -1.31 -0.58
N THR A 53 -0.13 -0.63 -1.31
CA THR A 53 0.14 0.80 -1.08
C THR A 53 -1.10 1.64 -1.36
N GLY A 54 -1.79 1.35 -2.43
CA GLY A 54 -3.04 1.94 -2.90
C GLY A 54 -3.61 1.11 -4.04
N THR A 55 -4.88 1.31 -4.37
CA THR A 55 -5.56 0.65 -5.50
C THR A 55 -5.67 1.61 -6.69
N HIS A 56 -6.33 1.16 -7.77
CA HIS A 56 -6.65 2.02 -8.91
C HIS A 56 -7.55 3.22 -8.56
N ASP A 57 -8.31 3.13 -7.46
CA ASP A 57 -9.20 4.19 -6.97
C ASP A 57 -8.51 5.14 -5.98
N SER A 58 -7.37 4.72 -5.47
CA SER A 58 -6.59 5.50 -4.51
C SER A 58 -5.82 6.64 -5.21
N PRO A 59 -5.48 7.73 -4.50
CA PRO A 59 -4.40 8.62 -4.95
C PRO A 59 -3.08 7.83 -5.06
N THR A 60 -2.11 8.35 -5.84
CA THR A 60 -0.73 7.85 -5.72
C THR A 60 -0.21 8.10 -4.31
N VAL A 61 0.78 7.35 -3.84
CA VAL A 61 1.36 7.56 -2.51
C VAL A 61 1.90 8.99 -2.36
N LYS A 62 2.56 9.53 -3.40
CA LYS A 62 3.07 10.90 -3.38
C LYS A 62 1.95 11.94 -3.27
N GLN A 63 0.84 11.74 -3.98
CA GLN A 63 -0.34 12.58 -3.85
C GLN A 63 -0.93 12.48 -2.44
N TRP A 64 -1.10 11.27 -1.91
CA TRP A 64 -1.63 11.03 -0.58
C TRP A 64 -0.79 11.72 0.51
N LEU A 65 0.55 11.60 0.44
CA LEU A 65 1.47 12.27 1.37
C LEU A 65 1.33 13.81 1.33
N GLY A 66 1.05 14.38 0.14
CA GLY A 66 0.89 15.82 -0.03
C GLY A 66 -0.48 16.36 0.36
N GLU A 67 -1.52 15.54 0.37
CA GLU A 67 -2.91 15.92 0.64
C GLU A 67 -3.42 15.49 2.02
N SER A 68 -2.69 14.61 2.72
CA SER A 68 -3.05 14.13 4.05
C SER A 68 -2.90 15.23 5.11
N GLU A 69 -3.72 15.17 6.13
CA GLU A 69 -3.66 16.09 7.27
C GLU A 69 -2.32 15.96 8.02
N GLU A 70 -1.86 17.07 8.60
CA GLU A 70 -0.58 17.12 9.34
C GLU A 70 -0.51 16.06 10.45
N GLN A 71 -1.61 15.83 11.15
CA GLN A 71 -1.70 14.82 12.20
C GLN A 71 -1.49 13.40 11.65
N GLN A 72 -2.09 13.09 10.51
CA GLN A 72 -1.93 11.80 9.84
C GLN A 72 -0.48 11.58 9.38
N ILE A 73 0.15 12.60 8.81
CA ILE A 73 1.56 12.53 8.41
C ILE A 73 2.48 12.37 9.62
N LYS A 74 2.19 13.06 10.72
CA LYS A 74 2.95 12.90 11.98
C LYS A 74 2.83 11.47 12.51
N TYR A 75 1.64 10.90 12.49
CA TYR A 75 1.40 9.52 12.90
C TYR A 75 2.18 8.53 12.03
N TYR A 76 2.10 8.70 10.71
CA TYR A 76 2.86 7.93 9.75
C TYR A 76 4.37 7.97 10.03
N LYS A 77 4.94 9.18 10.22
CA LYS A 77 6.37 9.35 10.51
C LYS A 77 6.78 8.71 11.83
N ASN A 78 5.98 8.83 12.86
CA ASN A 78 6.24 8.16 14.13
C ASN A 78 6.25 6.63 13.96
N TYR A 79 5.35 6.11 13.14
CA TYR A 79 5.30 4.69 12.84
C TYR A 79 6.56 4.19 12.11
N LEU A 80 7.03 4.94 11.12
CA LEU A 80 8.28 4.65 10.42
C LEU A 80 9.48 4.65 11.38
N ASN A 81 9.57 5.65 12.26
CA ASN A 81 10.65 5.76 13.25
C ASN A 81 10.67 4.54 14.19
N ASN A 82 9.52 4.10 14.65
CA ASN A 82 9.40 2.91 15.52
C ASN A 82 9.85 1.62 14.84
N LEU A 83 9.76 1.55 13.52
CA LEU A 83 10.18 0.41 12.70
C LEU A 83 11.58 0.57 12.10
N ASN A 84 12.27 1.68 12.37
CA ASN A 84 13.55 2.04 11.75
C ASN A 84 13.50 2.01 10.23
N ILE A 85 12.40 2.50 9.62
CA ILE A 85 12.26 2.66 8.17
C ILE A 85 12.72 4.08 7.82
N SER A 86 13.75 4.18 6.98
CA SER A 86 14.30 5.46 6.53
C SER A 86 14.96 5.28 5.16
N ASN A 87 14.19 5.50 4.11
CA ASN A 87 14.67 5.56 2.73
C ASN A 87 14.91 7.02 2.32
N GLU A 88 15.49 7.22 1.15
CA GLU A 88 15.71 8.55 0.57
C GLU A 88 14.39 9.29 0.24
N SER A 89 13.30 8.54 0.07
CA SER A 89 11.99 9.05 -0.32
C SER A 89 10.90 8.54 0.62
N ASP A 90 9.96 9.44 0.99
CA ASP A 90 8.78 9.06 1.78
C ASP A 90 7.86 8.08 1.02
N VAL A 91 7.88 8.09 -0.33
CA VAL A 91 7.14 7.10 -1.13
C VAL A 91 7.75 5.71 -0.95
N TRP A 92 9.08 5.59 -0.97
CA TRP A 92 9.76 4.33 -0.73
C TRP A 92 9.64 3.85 0.72
N ASN A 93 9.56 4.77 1.69
CA ASN A 93 9.22 4.44 3.07
C ASN A 93 7.83 3.79 3.16
N PHE A 94 6.87 4.31 2.39
CA PHE A 94 5.51 3.79 2.34
C PHE A 94 5.45 2.39 1.68
N ILE A 95 6.19 2.20 0.60
CA ILE A 95 6.34 0.89 -0.05
C ILE A 95 6.98 -0.10 0.94
N GLU A 96 8.08 0.26 1.61
CA GLU A 96 8.73 -0.61 2.57
C GLU A 96 7.83 -0.97 3.74
N LEU A 97 7.05 -0.01 4.26
CA LEU A 97 6.07 -0.29 5.31
C LEU A 97 5.06 -1.35 4.86
N THR A 98 4.56 -1.26 3.61
CA THR A 98 3.68 -2.28 3.03
C THR A 98 4.37 -3.65 2.92
N TRP A 99 5.65 -3.67 2.55
CA TRP A 99 6.46 -4.89 2.44
C TRP A 99 6.76 -5.55 3.79
N ARG A 100 6.81 -4.79 4.87
CA ARG A 100 7.05 -5.30 6.24
C ARG A 100 5.81 -5.82 6.94
N THR A 101 4.64 -5.75 6.30
CA THR A 101 3.43 -6.38 6.84
C THR A 101 3.54 -7.91 6.79
N PRO A 102 2.84 -8.67 7.64
CA PRO A 102 2.85 -10.14 7.60
C PRO A 102 2.04 -10.72 6.43
N SER A 103 1.40 -9.90 5.61
CA SER A 103 0.56 -10.30 4.46
C SER A 103 1.25 -11.29 3.52
N ILE A 104 0.52 -12.26 2.97
CA ILE A 104 1.06 -13.26 2.03
C ILE A 104 1.57 -12.62 0.73
N LEU A 105 1.04 -11.45 0.36
CA LEU A 105 1.42 -10.72 -0.84
C LEU A 105 1.41 -9.21 -0.56
N ALA A 106 2.40 -8.50 -1.06
CA ALA A 106 2.44 -7.04 -1.08
C ALA A 106 2.46 -6.54 -2.53
N ILE A 107 1.64 -5.53 -2.82
CA ILE A 107 1.47 -4.96 -4.15
C ILE A 107 1.63 -3.44 -4.07
N THR A 108 2.38 -2.87 -5.01
CA THR A 108 2.49 -1.42 -5.22
C THR A 108 2.15 -1.06 -6.66
N ASN A 109 1.67 0.16 -6.86
CA ASN A 109 1.38 0.67 -8.19
C ASN A 109 2.67 1.11 -8.90
N VAL A 110 2.67 1.02 -10.23
CA VAL A 110 3.78 1.52 -11.06
C VAL A 110 4.02 3.01 -10.82
N GLN A 111 2.97 3.78 -10.60
CA GLN A 111 3.06 5.21 -10.29
C GLN A 111 3.84 5.47 -9.00
N ASP A 112 3.69 4.62 -7.99
CA ASP A 112 4.40 4.74 -6.73
C ASP A 112 5.87 4.35 -6.89
N ILE A 113 6.17 3.32 -7.68
CA ILE A 113 7.56 2.95 -8.04
C ILE A 113 8.28 4.11 -8.73
N LEU A 114 7.58 4.87 -9.57
CA LEU A 114 8.10 6.04 -10.29
C LEU A 114 7.97 7.35 -9.49
N GLU A 115 7.44 7.31 -8.28
CA GLU A 115 7.24 8.46 -7.40
C GLU A 115 6.42 9.59 -8.06
N LEU A 116 5.43 9.22 -8.86
CA LEU A 116 4.55 10.17 -9.57
C LEU A 116 3.42 10.66 -8.65
N GLY A 117 3.00 11.90 -8.87
CA GLY A 117 1.96 12.57 -8.11
C GLY A 117 0.58 12.48 -8.75
N ILE A 118 -0.23 13.52 -8.53
CA ILE A 118 -1.62 13.62 -9.00
C ILE A 118 -1.77 13.46 -10.53
N GLU A 119 -0.75 13.85 -11.29
CA GLU A 119 -0.69 13.75 -12.74
C GLU A 119 -0.78 12.30 -13.25
N ALA A 120 -0.41 11.34 -12.39
CA ALA A 120 -0.44 9.92 -12.72
C ALA A 120 -1.61 9.18 -12.06
N ARG A 121 -2.54 9.88 -11.40
CA ARG A 121 -3.71 9.25 -10.81
C ARG A 121 -4.51 8.51 -11.87
N PHE A 122 -4.88 7.26 -11.58
CA PHE A 122 -5.51 6.39 -12.56
C PHE A 122 -7.02 6.57 -12.62
N ASN A 123 -7.67 6.63 -11.45
CA ASN A 123 -9.11 6.84 -11.33
C ASN A 123 -9.44 7.75 -10.15
N LEU A 124 -10.41 8.63 -10.33
CA LEU A 124 -11.02 9.43 -9.26
C LEU A 124 -12.49 9.00 -9.12
N PRO A 125 -12.84 8.21 -8.09
CA PRO A 125 -14.20 7.74 -7.86
C PRO A 125 -15.22 8.89 -7.86
N GLY A 126 -16.41 8.64 -8.40
CA GLY A 126 -17.48 9.64 -8.50
C GLY A 126 -17.33 10.63 -9.66
N THR A 127 -16.30 10.50 -10.51
CA THR A 127 -16.12 11.32 -11.70
C THR A 127 -16.23 10.50 -12.98
N GLN A 128 -16.55 11.17 -14.11
CA GLN A 128 -16.70 10.52 -15.41
C GLN A 128 -15.59 10.88 -16.42
N LYS A 129 -14.76 11.88 -16.10
CA LYS A 129 -13.76 12.40 -17.04
C LYS A 129 -12.35 12.08 -16.55
N ASP A 130 -11.48 11.88 -17.53
CA ASP A 130 -10.03 11.75 -17.36
C ASP A 130 -9.55 10.53 -16.54
N ASN A 131 -10.43 9.59 -16.25
CA ASN A 131 -10.12 8.32 -15.62
C ASN A 131 -9.60 7.29 -16.63
N TRP A 132 -8.77 6.34 -16.18
CA TRP A 132 -8.29 5.17 -16.93
C TRP A 132 -7.38 5.51 -18.12
N LYS A 133 -6.81 6.73 -18.17
CA LYS A 133 -6.02 7.22 -19.30
C LYS A 133 -4.52 7.09 -19.10
N TRP A 134 -4.05 7.20 -17.86
CA TRP A 134 -2.62 7.18 -17.59
C TRP A 134 -1.97 5.88 -18.12
N ARG A 135 -0.79 6.03 -18.69
CA ARG A 135 0.05 4.93 -19.16
C ARG A 135 1.50 5.26 -18.84
N VAL A 136 2.28 4.23 -18.51
CA VAL A 136 3.73 4.36 -18.42
C VAL A 136 4.30 4.67 -19.81
N GLU A 137 5.20 5.63 -19.90
CA GLU A 137 5.78 6.06 -21.19
C GLU A 137 6.74 5.01 -21.76
N SER A 138 7.59 4.43 -20.91
CA SER A 138 8.53 3.36 -21.27
C SER A 138 8.74 2.43 -20.09
N LEU A 139 8.86 1.13 -20.37
CA LEU A 139 9.24 0.14 -19.36
C LEU A 139 10.67 0.32 -18.86
N ASP A 140 11.54 0.95 -19.66
CA ASP A 140 12.92 1.23 -19.26
C ASP A 140 12.99 2.17 -18.04
N THR A 141 12.01 3.06 -17.89
CA THR A 141 11.92 3.96 -16.73
C THR A 141 11.71 3.23 -15.40
N LEU A 142 11.25 1.99 -15.45
CA LEU A 142 10.99 1.18 -14.25
C LEU A 142 12.23 0.47 -13.72
N GLN A 143 13.32 0.39 -14.49
CA GLN A 143 14.46 -0.47 -14.17
C GLN A 143 15.06 -0.18 -12.79
N GLU A 144 15.23 1.09 -12.44
CA GLU A 144 15.77 1.48 -11.14
C GLU A 144 14.82 1.07 -10.00
N GLY A 145 13.53 1.39 -10.14
CA GLY A 145 12.51 1.04 -9.14
C GLY A 145 12.35 -0.47 -8.96
N LEU A 146 12.43 -1.24 -10.05
CA LEU A 146 12.39 -2.71 -9.99
C LEU A 146 13.62 -3.29 -9.29
N ASN A 147 14.79 -2.68 -9.45
CA ASN A 147 16.00 -3.08 -8.73
C ASN A 147 15.86 -2.78 -7.21
N LYS A 148 15.28 -1.63 -6.85
CA LYS A 148 14.95 -1.31 -5.45
C LYS A 148 13.94 -2.30 -4.87
N LEU A 149 12.87 -2.66 -5.61
CA LEU A 149 11.90 -3.66 -5.17
C LEU A 149 12.51 -5.05 -5.00
N LYS A 150 13.41 -5.44 -5.90
CA LYS A 150 14.13 -6.71 -5.78
C LYS A 150 14.90 -6.76 -4.47
N LYS A 151 15.69 -5.72 -4.18
CA LYS A 151 16.43 -5.63 -2.91
C LYS A 151 15.47 -5.65 -1.71
N LEU A 152 14.38 -4.90 -1.77
CA LEU A 152 13.37 -4.88 -0.70
C LEU A 152 12.75 -6.25 -0.46
N ASN A 153 12.47 -7.04 -1.52
CA ASN A 153 12.04 -8.41 -1.40
C ASN A 153 13.06 -9.27 -0.64
N GLU A 154 14.36 -9.11 -0.95
CA GLU A 154 15.44 -9.81 -0.27
C GLU A 154 15.51 -9.42 1.21
N ASP A 155 15.48 -8.12 1.52
CA ASP A 155 15.58 -7.57 2.87
C ASP A 155 14.36 -7.93 3.76
N THR A 156 13.19 -8.16 3.14
CA THR A 156 11.95 -8.50 3.85
C THR A 156 11.55 -9.97 3.73
N TYR A 157 12.42 -10.81 3.16
CA TYR A 157 12.20 -12.26 2.96
C TYR A 157 10.95 -12.59 2.14
N ARG A 158 10.56 -11.70 1.20
CA ARG A 158 9.41 -11.88 0.30
C ARG A 158 9.79 -12.50 -1.05
N PHE A 159 10.69 -13.45 -1.05
CA PHE A 159 11.02 -14.21 -2.25
C PHE A 159 10.89 -15.70 -1.97
N ASN A 160 10.27 -16.42 -2.90
CA ASN A 160 10.37 -17.86 -2.90
C ASN A 160 11.73 -18.25 -3.49
N THR A 161 12.60 -18.81 -2.70
CA THR A 161 13.66 -19.66 -3.22
C THR A 161 12.96 -20.90 -3.80
N LEU A 162 12.59 -20.83 -5.08
CA LEU A 162 12.24 -22.02 -5.83
C LEU A 162 13.52 -22.88 -5.85
N THR A 163 13.63 -23.78 -4.91
CA THR A 163 14.58 -24.89 -4.93
C THR A 163 14.09 -25.95 -5.89
#